data_f6f4225acfb291c7f52d3193c612d17e
#
_entry.id   f6f4225acfb291c7f52d3193c612d17e
#
_cell.length_a   1.000
_cell.length_b   1.000
_cell.length_c   1.000
_cell.angle_alpha   90.00
_cell.angle_beta   90.00
_cell.angle_gamma   90.00
#
_symmetry.space_group_name_H-M   'P 1'
#
loop_
_entity.id
_entity.type
_entity.pdbx_description
1 polymer ?
#
loop_
_entity_poly.entity_id
_entity_poly.type
_entity_poly.pdbx_seq_one_letter_code
_entity_poly.pdbx_strand_id
1 'polypeptide(L)'
;DFGFDAIIVNPIMGPKSLKKIVAEAHKRDKGVIALCHMSAPEAKLSYEINVKLSKNSKPKPLYHLFLKWAISNKADGIIVGATFPKIVNDCKKITGKKLDIYSPGIGKQGGNAKKAIANGSDFLIVGRTILDSKNPVRTVKQLLSDSV
;
A
#
# COMPACT_ATOMS: atom_id res chain seq x y z
N ASP A 1 1.23 24.62 7.42
CA ASP A 1 1.11 23.28 8.00
C ASP A 1 -0.35 22.84 7.94
N PHE A 2 -0.66 21.74 7.25
CA PHE A 2 -2.04 21.25 7.08
C PHE A 2 -2.47 20.25 8.17
N GLY A 3 -1.63 19.99 9.17
CA GLY A 3 -1.95 19.12 10.31
C GLY A 3 -2.06 17.64 9.99
N PHE A 4 -1.60 17.17 8.84
CA PHE A 4 -1.60 15.74 8.51
C PHE A 4 -0.58 14.97 9.36
N ASP A 5 -0.89 13.70 9.70
CA ASP A 5 -0.04 12.82 10.51
C ASP A 5 0.86 11.92 9.66
N ALA A 6 0.50 11.70 8.39
CA ALA A 6 1.29 10.92 7.45
C ALA A 6 1.12 11.41 6.01
N ILE A 7 2.09 11.02 5.17
CA ILE A 7 2.05 11.27 3.72
C ILE A 7 2.22 9.96 2.96
N ILE A 8 1.47 9.81 1.85
CA ILE A 8 1.69 8.74 0.89
C ILE A 8 2.61 9.25 -0.21
N VAL A 9 3.68 8.52 -0.49
CA VAL A 9 4.68 8.88 -1.49
C VAL A 9 4.86 7.80 -2.54
N ASN A 10 5.12 8.19 -3.79
CA ASN A 10 5.47 7.24 -4.85
C ASN A 10 7.00 7.05 -4.88
N PRO A 11 7.53 5.84 -4.61
CA PRO A 11 8.96 5.57 -4.55
C PRO A 11 9.69 5.69 -5.90
N ILE A 12 8.98 5.90 -7.00
CA ILE A 12 9.58 6.06 -8.35
C ILE A 12 10.63 7.19 -8.39
N MET A 13 10.56 8.13 -7.46
CA MET A 13 11.56 9.19 -7.27
C MET A 13 12.95 8.67 -6.84
N GLY A 14 13.05 7.39 -6.50
CA GLY A 14 14.28 6.73 -6.09
C GLY A 14 14.54 6.66 -4.58
N PRO A 15 15.43 5.74 -4.16
CA PRO A 15 15.64 5.43 -2.74
C PRO A 15 16.27 6.58 -1.94
N LYS A 16 17.10 7.42 -2.58
CA LYS A 16 17.71 8.57 -1.91
C LYS A 16 16.70 9.65 -1.53
N SER A 17 15.73 9.92 -2.43
CA SER A 17 14.64 10.86 -2.16
C SER A 17 13.70 10.31 -1.10
N LEU A 18 13.33 9.04 -1.19
CA LEU A 18 12.51 8.37 -0.16
C LEU A 18 13.17 8.46 1.22
N LYS A 19 14.49 8.20 1.32
CA LYS A 19 15.24 8.31 2.57
C LYS A 19 15.16 9.73 3.19
N LYS A 20 15.29 10.77 2.35
CA LYS A 20 15.19 12.16 2.82
C LYS A 20 13.79 12.49 3.33
N ILE A 21 12.74 12.04 2.62
CA ILE A 21 11.35 12.27 3.01
C ILE A 21 11.04 11.59 4.34
N VAL A 22 11.42 10.31 4.49
CA VAL A 22 11.22 9.56 5.75
C VAL A 22 11.95 10.26 6.91
N ALA A 23 13.23 10.60 6.72
CA ALA A 23 14.00 11.27 7.76
C ALA A 23 13.38 12.62 8.17
N GLU A 24 12.85 13.39 7.22
CA GLU A 24 12.24 14.68 7.49
C GLU A 24 10.85 14.56 8.14
N ALA A 25 10.07 13.56 7.76
CA ALA A 25 8.79 13.24 8.39
C ALA A 25 8.99 12.80 9.85
N HIS A 26 9.90 11.87 10.09
CA HIS A 26 10.17 11.35 11.43
C HIS A 26 10.71 12.43 12.40
N LYS A 27 11.47 13.42 11.92
CA LYS A 27 11.88 14.58 12.74
C LYS A 27 10.69 15.39 13.28
N ARG A 28 9.54 15.31 12.61
CA ARG A 28 8.29 16.00 12.95
C ARG A 28 7.24 15.08 13.56
N ASP A 29 7.63 13.86 13.93
CA ASP A 29 6.73 12.83 14.44
C ASP A 29 5.58 12.52 13.46
N LYS A 30 5.92 12.43 12.15
CA LYS A 30 4.99 12.14 11.06
C LYS A 30 5.38 10.88 10.30
N GLY A 31 4.38 10.16 9.78
CA GLY A 31 4.57 8.91 9.05
C GLY A 31 4.76 9.08 7.54
N VAL A 32 5.38 8.06 6.92
CA VAL A 32 5.52 7.95 5.47
C VAL A 32 5.06 6.58 5.01
N ILE A 33 4.08 6.54 4.11
CA ILE A 33 3.54 5.33 3.51
C ILE A 33 3.97 5.27 2.05
N ALA A 34 4.71 4.23 1.65
CA ALA A 34 5.23 4.10 0.30
C ALA A 34 4.26 3.37 -0.63
N LEU A 35 3.95 3.93 -1.80
CA LEU A 35 3.11 3.30 -2.81
C LEU A 35 3.87 2.16 -3.49
N CYS A 36 3.58 0.91 -3.13
CA CYS A 36 4.19 -0.27 -3.75
C CYS A 36 3.39 -0.81 -4.93
N HIS A 37 2.05 -0.83 -4.84
CA HIS A 37 1.20 -1.29 -5.94
C HIS A 37 -0.18 -0.62 -5.89
N MET A 38 -0.62 -0.04 -7.00
CA MET A 38 -1.94 0.60 -7.08
C MET A 38 -3.08 -0.43 -7.17
N SER A 39 -4.31 0.04 -6.87
CA SER A 39 -5.54 -0.76 -7.00
C SER A 39 -6.16 -0.74 -8.41
N ALA A 40 -5.67 0.14 -9.30
CA ALA A 40 -6.16 0.23 -10.67
C ALA A 40 -5.74 -1.00 -11.51
N PRO A 41 -6.57 -1.48 -12.46
CA PRO A 41 -6.22 -2.61 -13.33
C PRO A 41 -4.92 -2.40 -14.11
N GLU A 42 -4.63 -1.16 -14.52
CA GLU A 42 -3.43 -0.75 -15.24
C GLU A 42 -2.14 -0.86 -14.43
N ALA A 43 -2.25 -1.07 -13.11
CA ALA A 43 -1.10 -1.30 -12.24
C ALA A 43 -0.22 -2.47 -12.74
N LYS A 44 -0.80 -3.46 -13.40
CA LYS A 44 -0.06 -4.56 -14.04
C LYS A 44 0.94 -4.08 -15.08
N LEU A 45 0.61 -3.02 -15.82
CA LEU A 45 1.44 -2.49 -16.89
C LEU A 45 2.65 -1.68 -16.38
N SER A 46 2.68 -1.33 -15.10
CA SER A 46 3.73 -0.53 -14.49
C SER A 46 4.39 -1.23 -13.32
N TYR A 47 3.64 -1.58 -12.27
CA TYR A 47 4.22 -2.12 -11.03
C TYR A 47 4.65 -3.59 -11.14
N GLU A 48 4.13 -4.34 -12.14
CA GLU A 48 4.46 -5.74 -12.36
C GLU A 48 5.49 -5.96 -13.48
N ILE A 49 6.02 -4.89 -14.12
CA ILE A 49 7.15 -5.02 -15.05
C ILE A 49 8.37 -5.60 -14.34
N ASN A 50 9.08 -6.47 -15.04
CA ASN A 50 10.25 -7.13 -14.47
C ASN A 50 11.48 -6.23 -14.53
N VAL A 51 12.11 -6.01 -13.39
CA VAL A 51 13.34 -5.24 -13.23
C VAL A 51 14.43 -6.07 -12.55
N LYS A 52 15.70 -5.81 -12.88
CA LYS A 52 16.84 -6.39 -12.18
C LYS A 52 17.20 -5.49 -11.01
N LEU A 53 17.18 -6.02 -9.79
CA LEU A 53 17.55 -5.29 -8.56
C LEU A 53 19.07 -5.11 -8.41
N SER A 54 19.86 -5.93 -9.12
CA SER A 54 21.31 -5.84 -9.29
C SER A 54 21.73 -6.56 -10.58
N LYS A 55 22.98 -6.37 -11.01
CA LYS A 55 23.50 -7.02 -12.25
C LYS A 55 23.30 -8.54 -12.27
N ASN A 56 23.47 -9.20 -11.12
CA ASN A 56 23.42 -10.65 -11.01
C ASN A 56 22.10 -11.20 -10.42
N SER A 57 21.10 -10.33 -10.18
CA SER A 57 19.81 -10.78 -9.66
C SER A 57 18.89 -11.28 -10.77
N LYS A 58 18.06 -12.29 -10.46
CA LYS A 58 16.92 -12.64 -11.32
C LYS A 58 15.95 -11.45 -11.39
N PRO A 59 15.35 -11.18 -12.55
CA PRO A 59 14.32 -10.16 -12.68
C PRO A 59 13.17 -10.40 -11.70
N LYS A 60 12.65 -9.33 -11.11
CA LYS A 60 11.46 -9.33 -10.23
C LYS A 60 10.53 -8.19 -10.60
N PRO A 61 9.23 -8.29 -10.31
CA PRO A 61 8.31 -7.18 -10.48
C PRO A 61 8.78 -5.90 -9.79
N LEU A 62 8.50 -4.75 -10.39
CA LEU A 62 8.94 -3.43 -9.90
C LEU A 62 8.49 -3.16 -8.46
N TYR A 63 7.29 -3.63 -8.06
CA TYR A 63 6.82 -3.44 -6.69
C TYR A 63 7.75 -4.07 -5.64
N HIS A 64 8.50 -5.13 -5.98
CA HIS A 64 9.53 -5.68 -5.09
C HIS A 64 10.69 -4.70 -4.84
N LEU A 65 11.04 -3.89 -5.85
CA LEU A 65 12.06 -2.85 -5.68
C LEU A 65 11.55 -1.75 -4.74
N PHE A 66 10.32 -1.30 -4.93
CA PHE A 66 9.69 -0.31 -4.06
C PHE A 66 9.55 -0.81 -2.62
N LEU A 67 9.13 -2.07 -2.45
CA LEU A 67 9.05 -2.73 -1.16
C LEU A 67 10.43 -2.79 -0.46
N LYS A 68 11.48 -3.17 -1.20
CA LYS A 68 12.85 -3.16 -0.69
C LYS A 68 13.28 -1.76 -0.22
N TRP A 69 12.94 -0.71 -0.99
CA TRP A 69 13.27 0.66 -0.61
C TRP A 69 12.46 1.13 0.60
N ALA A 70 11.18 0.80 0.69
CA ALA A 70 10.35 1.12 1.86
C ALA A 70 10.94 0.51 3.14
N ILE A 71 11.28 -0.79 3.12
CA ILE A 71 11.90 -1.48 4.26
C ILE A 71 13.25 -0.87 4.61
N SER A 72 14.15 -0.69 3.62
CA SER A 72 15.52 -0.22 3.89
C SER A 72 15.59 1.23 4.35
N ASN A 73 14.61 2.05 4.02
CA ASN A 73 14.52 3.44 4.45
C ASN A 73 13.58 3.64 5.66
N LYS A 74 13.07 2.55 6.26
CA LYS A 74 12.20 2.59 7.45
C LYS A 74 10.92 3.44 7.23
N ALA A 75 10.28 3.28 6.08
CA ALA A 75 8.92 3.79 5.91
C ALA A 75 8.00 3.14 6.96
N ASP A 76 6.90 3.79 7.29
CA ASP A 76 5.96 3.34 8.33
C ASP A 76 4.95 2.34 7.77
N GLY A 77 4.69 2.39 6.47
CA GLY A 77 3.80 1.46 5.80
C GLY A 77 3.93 1.47 4.29
N ILE A 78 3.12 0.63 3.65
CA ILE A 78 3.03 0.54 2.19
C ILE A 78 1.59 0.52 1.71
N ILE A 79 1.36 1.06 0.51
CA ILE A 79 0.09 0.88 -0.21
C ILE A 79 0.19 -0.32 -1.14
N VAL A 80 -0.77 -1.25 -1.01
CA VAL A 80 -0.95 -2.37 -1.95
C VAL A 80 -2.43 -2.53 -2.24
N GLY A 81 -2.85 -2.43 -3.50
CA GLY A 81 -4.25 -2.49 -3.90
C GLY A 81 -4.97 -3.78 -3.49
N ALA A 82 -6.12 -3.66 -2.83
CA ALA A 82 -6.98 -4.79 -2.41
C ALA A 82 -7.52 -5.62 -3.59
N THR A 83 -7.50 -5.07 -4.80
CA THR A 83 -7.86 -5.74 -6.05
C THR A 83 -6.84 -6.82 -6.47
N PHE A 84 -5.67 -6.84 -5.82
CA PHE A 84 -4.57 -7.78 -6.07
C PHE A 84 -4.20 -8.58 -4.82
N PRO A 85 -5.08 -9.45 -4.30
CA PRO A 85 -4.86 -10.14 -3.01
C PRO A 85 -3.60 -11.01 -2.99
N LYS A 86 -3.20 -11.58 -4.13
CA LYS A 86 -1.92 -12.34 -4.25
C LYS A 86 -0.71 -11.45 -4.00
N ILE A 87 -0.74 -10.20 -4.48
CA ILE A 87 0.36 -9.22 -4.27
C ILE A 87 0.36 -8.74 -2.82
N VAL A 88 -0.82 -8.52 -2.22
CA VAL A 88 -0.93 -8.24 -0.77
C VAL A 88 -0.24 -9.35 0.04
N ASN A 89 -0.54 -10.61 -0.24
CA ASN A 89 0.05 -11.76 0.43
C ASN A 89 1.57 -11.86 0.23
N ASP A 90 2.05 -11.61 -0.99
CA ASP A 90 3.47 -11.59 -1.30
C ASP A 90 4.21 -10.49 -0.52
N CYS A 91 3.66 -9.28 -0.52
CA CYS A 91 4.19 -8.17 0.29
C CYS A 91 4.19 -8.51 1.78
N LYS A 92 3.10 -9.08 2.32
CA LYS A 92 3.01 -9.45 3.75
C LYS A 92 4.05 -10.49 4.16
N LYS A 93 4.31 -11.48 3.30
CA LYS A 93 5.38 -12.48 3.54
C LYS A 93 6.76 -11.84 3.65
N ILE A 94 7.01 -10.78 2.87
CA ILE A 94 8.30 -10.08 2.86
C ILE A 94 8.40 -9.08 4.03
N THR A 95 7.35 -8.32 4.30
CA THR A 95 7.36 -7.30 5.36
C THR A 95 7.21 -7.90 6.75
N GLY A 96 6.46 -8.98 6.90
CA GLY A 96 6.08 -9.51 8.21
C GLY A 96 5.34 -8.45 9.05
N LYS A 97 5.96 -8.09 10.17
CA LYS A 97 5.48 -7.02 11.09
C LYS A 97 6.27 -5.71 10.96
N LYS A 98 7.16 -5.58 9.96
CA LYS A 98 8.03 -4.41 9.82
C LYS A 98 7.34 -3.20 9.21
N LEU A 99 6.32 -3.42 8.39
CA LEU A 99 5.55 -2.38 7.71
C LEU A 99 4.08 -2.77 7.72
N ASP A 100 3.22 -1.81 8.00
CA ASP A 100 1.78 -1.95 7.83
C ASP A 100 1.40 -1.89 6.36
N ILE A 101 0.41 -2.70 5.96
CA ILE A 101 -0.13 -2.74 4.61
C ILE A 101 -1.49 -2.04 4.58
N TYR A 102 -1.56 -0.94 3.85
CA TYR A 102 -2.77 -0.16 3.61
C TYR A 102 -3.33 -0.51 2.24
N SER A 103 -4.58 -1.00 2.16
CA SER A 103 -5.15 -1.52 0.92
C SER A 103 -6.35 -0.70 0.44
N PRO A 104 -6.14 0.17 -0.57
CA PRO A 104 -7.24 0.84 -1.29
C PRO A 104 -7.91 -0.08 -2.31
N GLY A 105 -9.08 0.35 -2.80
CA GLY A 105 -9.78 -0.30 -3.91
C GLY A 105 -10.90 -1.24 -3.47
N ILE A 106 -11.37 -1.14 -2.23
CA ILE A 106 -12.48 -1.92 -1.70
C ILE A 106 -13.83 -1.47 -2.32
N GLY A 107 -14.66 -2.44 -2.66
CA GLY A 107 -16.02 -2.23 -3.19
C GLY A 107 -16.01 -1.81 -4.66
N LYS A 108 -16.27 -0.54 -4.98
CA LYS A 108 -16.42 -0.04 -6.37
C LYS A 108 -15.29 -0.38 -7.34
N GLN A 109 -14.08 -0.62 -6.85
CA GLN A 109 -12.94 -1.06 -7.67
C GLN A 109 -12.81 -2.58 -7.74
N GLY A 110 -13.71 -3.34 -7.10
CA GLY A 110 -13.71 -4.80 -7.13
C GLY A 110 -12.92 -5.48 -6.01
N GLY A 111 -12.23 -4.72 -5.15
CA GLY A 111 -11.57 -5.27 -3.97
C GLY A 111 -12.61 -5.72 -2.93
N ASN A 112 -12.31 -6.84 -2.27
CA ASN A 112 -13.13 -7.40 -1.20
C ASN A 112 -12.42 -7.26 0.14
N ALA A 113 -13.10 -6.68 1.15
CA ALA A 113 -12.55 -6.41 2.47
C ALA A 113 -12.00 -7.67 3.16
N LYS A 114 -12.82 -8.72 3.26
CA LYS A 114 -12.44 -9.99 3.89
C LYS A 114 -11.22 -10.64 3.20
N LYS A 115 -11.21 -10.64 1.86
CA LYS A 115 -10.06 -11.18 1.10
C LYS A 115 -8.80 -10.36 1.33
N ALA A 116 -8.89 -9.02 1.40
CA ALA A 116 -7.73 -8.17 1.63
C ALA A 116 -7.11 -8.46 3.01
N ILE A 117 -7.92 -8.48 4.07
CA ILE A 117 -7.46 -8.80 5.44
C ILE A 117 -6.88 -10.22 5.50
N ALA A 118 -7.59 -11.22 4.97
CA ALA A 118 -7.11 -12.61 4.96
C ALA A 118 -5.78 -12.79 4.21
N ASN A 119 -5.43 -11.90 3.28
CA ASN A 119 -4.16 -11.90 2.58
C ASN A 119 -3.09 -11.00 3.22
N GLY A 120 -3.40 -10.35 4.35
CA GLY A 120 -2.42 -9.65 5.17
C GLY A 120 -2.47 -8.13 5.08
N SER A 121 -3.54 -7.52 4.57
CA SER A 121 -3.78 -6.09 4.77
C SER A 121 -4.01 -5.80 6.24
N ASP A 122 -3.32 -4.79 6.77
CA ASP A 122 -3.52 -4.33 8.15
C ASP A 122 -4.62 -3.27 8.21
N PHE A 123 -4.71 -2.42 7.16
CA PHE A 123 -5.71 -1.35 7.06
C PHE A 123 -6.37 -1.32 5.68
N LEU A 124 -7.68 -1.03 5.65
CA LEU A 124 -8.44 -0.83 4.42
C LEU A 124 -8.68 0.66 4.18
N ILE A 125 -8.39 1.13 2.96
CA ILE A 125 -8.72 2.50 2.55
C ILE A 125 -9.97 2.45 1.68
N VAL A 126 -11.07 3.00 2.19
CA VAL A 126 -12.37 2.98 1.52
C VAL A 126 -12.87 4.41 1.31
N GLY A 127 -12.94 4.84 0.06
CA GLY A 127 -13.43 6.16 -0.32
C GLY A 127 -14.83 6.09 -0.96
N ARG A 128 -14.88 6.02 -2.27
CA ARG A 128 -16.12 6.11 -3.08
C ARG A 128 -17.25 5.16 -2.64
N THR A 129 -16.93 3.97 -2.18
CA THR A 129 -17.93 3.01 -1.67
C THR A 129 -18.73 3.60 -0.49
N ILE A 130 -18.11 4.40 0.34
CA ILE A 130 -18.76 5.07 1.48
C ILE A 130 -19.41 6.38 1.02
N LEU A 131 -18.66 7.24 0.31
CA LEU A 131 -19.09 8.57 -0.08
C LEU A 131 -20.32 8.58 -1.00
N ASP A 132 -20.40 7.61 -1.92
CA ASP A 132 -21.51 7.51 -2.87
C ASP A 132 -22.66 6.61 -2.34
N SER A 133 -22.57 6.18 -1.08
CA SER A 133 -23.65 5.37 -0.46
C SER A 133 -24.81 6.24 -0.02
N LYS A 134 -26.03 5.76 -0.24
CA LYS A 134 -27.24 6.40 0.33
C LYS A 134 -27.28 6.36 1.86
N ASN A 135 -26.56 5.42 2.48
CA ASN A 135 -26.42 5.29 3.93
C ASN A 135 -24.96 4.96 4.31
N PRO A 136 -24.07 5.97 4.41
CA PRO A 136 -22.66 5.78 4.70
C PRO A 136 -22.41 5.01 6.00
N VAL A 137 -23.19 5.30 7.04
CA VAL A 137 -23.04 4.64 8.36
C VAL A 137 -23.29 3.14 8.27
N ARG A 138 -24.37 2.74 7.57
CA ARG A 138 -24.67 1.31 7.35
C ARG A 138 -23.57 0.64 6.52
N THR A 139 -23.07 1.33 5.50
CA THR A 139 -21.98 0.82 4.65
C THR A 139 -20.70 0.59 5.45
N VAL A 140 -20.33 1.52 6.33
CA VAL A 140 -19.15 1.35 7.20
C VAL A 140 -19.33 0.18 8.15
N LYS A 141 -20.51 0.07 8.82
CA LYS A 141 -20.81 -1.07 9.71
C LYS A 141 -20.70 -2.42 8.98
N GLN A 142 -21.22 -2.49 7.75
CA GLN A 142 -21.12 -3.70 6.93
C GLN A 142 -19.65 -4.02 6.59
N LEU A 143 -18.87 -3.02 6.14
CA LEU A 143 -17.45 -3.22 5.83
C LEU A 143 -16.65 -3.70 7.05
N LEU A 144 -16.93 -3.17 8.24
CA LEU A 144 -16.31 -3.63 9.49
C LEU A 144 -16.68 -5.08 9.79
N SER A 145 -17.98 -5.45 9.67
CA SER A 145 -18.44 -6.83 9.83
C SER A 145 -17.78 -7.79 8.83
N ASP A 146 -17.63 -7.36 7.58
CA ASP A 146 -17.02 -8.17 6.52
C ASP A 146 -15.48 -8.30 6.67
N SER A 147 -14.87 -7.52 7.55
CA SER A 147 -13.42 -7.51 7.78
C SER A 147 -12.98 -8.43 8.93
N VAL A 148 -13.93 -8.96 9.66
CA VAL A 148 -13.76 -9.94 10.74
C VAL A 148 -14.15 -11.32 10.21
#